data_f93432e1db6d735f9d6f544aa09b7867
#
_entry.id   f93432e1db6d735f9d6f544aa09b7867
#
_cell.length_a   1.000
_cell.length_b   1.000
_cell.length_c   1.000
_cell.angle_alpha   90.00
_cell.angle_beta   90.00
_cell.angle_gamma   90.00
#
_symmetry.space_group_name_H-M   'P 1'
#
loop_
_entity.id
_entity.type
_entity.pdbx_description
1 polymer ?
#
loop_
_entity_poly.entity_id
_entity_poly.type
_entity_poly.pdbx_seq_one_letter_code
_entity_poly.pdbx_strand_id
1 'polypeptide(L)'
;LTYLFTLQWSQLSQLFRVTTGLEKDPYDLYEALIAYFQEHKRYPTFFFLLGDYNYYDRGLSYNNLKYKHLIKYMADYAIVSILGSHDAISQPEILLKERERMVNIINRPVRRFRANNNLLPLPELYRNLADTEFKEDYTMGFPSHMGFRSGTCTPYAFYDLRLEVQIPIIVHTYALHWQQLEKCCTKE
;
A
#
# COMPACT_ATOMS: atom_id res chain seq x y z
N LEU A 1 -13.38 0.22 -22.02
CA LEU A 1 -14.23 1.04 -22.88
C LEU A 1 -13.50 2.35 -23.29
N THR A 2 -12.79 3.01 -22.38
CA THR A 2 -12.08 4.29 -22.63
C THR A 2 -11.04 4.15 -23.75
N TYR A 3 -10.34 3.02 -23.86
CA TYR A 3 -9.31 2.76 -24.88
C TYR A 3 -9.88 2.58 -26.30
N LEU A 4 -11.14 2.15 -26.43
CA LEU A 4 -11.82 2.05 -27.72
C LEU A 4 -12.05 3.44 -28.35
N PHE A 5 -12.31 4.46 -27.54
CA PHE A 5 -12.53 5.81 -28.02
C PHE A 5 -11.27 6.57 -28.42
N THR A 6 -10.11 6.17 -27.87
CA THR A 6 -8.82 6.82 -28.16
C THR A 6 -8.03 6.13 -29.26
N LEU A 7 -8.57 5.06 -29.91
CA LEU A 7 -7.92 4.28 -30.97
C LEU A 7 -6.51 3.76 -30.63
N GLN A 8 -6.24 3.50 -29.35
CA GLN A 8 -4.95 2.95 -28.89
C GLN A 8 -4.88 1.44 -29.14
N TRP A 9 -4.87 1.04 -30.39
CA TRP A 9 -4.87 -0.37 -30.83
C TRP A 9 -3.69 -1.19 -30.27
N SER A 10 -2.53 -0.56 -30.09
CA SER A 10 -1.36 -1.21 -29.49
C SER A 10 -1.62 -1.65 -28.04
N GLN A 11 -2.23 -0.79 -27.23
CA GLN A 11 -2.55 -1.10 -25.83
C GLN A 11 -3.65 -2.14 -25.74
N LEU A 12 -4.65 -2.10 -26.62
CA LEU A 12 -5.69 -3.13 -26.67
C LEU A 12 -5.13 -4.49 -27.07
N SER A 13 -4.24 -4.56 -28.04
CA SER A 13 -3.58 -5.81 -28.45
C SER A 13 -2.70 -6.39 -27.34
N GLN A 14 -1.96 -5.54 -26.63
CA GLN A 14 -1.17 -5.95 -25.46
C GLN A 14 -2.06 -6.49 -24.33
N LEU A 15 -3.13 -5.76 -23.99
CA LEU A 15 -4.10 -6.21 -22.99
C LEU A 15 -4.69 -7.58 -23.35
N PHE A 16 -5.06 -7.79 -24.60
CA PHE A 16 -5.56 -9.06 -25.08
C PHE A 16 -4.55 -10.19 -24.94
N ARG A 17 -3.28 -9.97 -25.35
CA ARG A 17 -2.19 -10.96 -25.22
C ARG A 17 -1.92 -11.32 -23.75
N VAL A 18 -1.86 -10.33 -22.87
CA VAL A 18 -1.68 -10.56 -21.43
C VAL A 18 -2.86 -11.33 -20.84
N THR A 19 -4.10 -10.95 -21.19
CA THR A 19 -5.32 -11.60 -20.67
C THR A 19 -5.45 -13.06 -21.15
N THR A 20 -4.98 -13.35 -22.38
CA THR A 20 -4.99 -14.72 -22.93
C THR A 20 -3.78 -15.54 -22.51
N GLY A 21 -2.84 -14.96 -21.75
CA GLY A 21 -1.63 -15.64 -21.29
C GLY A 21 -0.55 -15.83 -22.36
N LEU A 22 -0.70 -15.17 -23.53
CA LEU A 22 0.29 -15.20 -24.61
C LEU A 22 1.52 -14.33 -24.30
N GLU A 23 1.38 -13.38 -23.40
CA GLU A 23 2.46 -12.48 -22.98
C GLU A 23 2.39 -12.29 -21.44
N LYS A 24 3.57 -12.19 -20.81
CA LYS A 24 3.65 -11.93 -19.37
C LYS A 24 3.21 -10.48 -19.10
N ASP A 25 2.47 -10.27 -18.01
CA ASP A 25 2.06 -8.94 -17.58
C ASP A 25 3.31 -8.10 -17.28
N PRO A 26 3.53 -6.95 -17.96
CA PRO A 26 4.67 -6.09 -17.71
C PRO A 26 4.69 -5.50 -16.30
N TYR A 27 3.55 -5.48 -15.60
CA TYR A 27 3.45 -5.03 -14.21
C TYR A 27 3.67 -6.16 -13.18
N ASP A 28 3.77 -7.43 -13.62
CA ASP A 28 4.10 -8.57 -12.74
C ASP A 28 5.61 -8.63 -12.52
N LEU A 29 6.10 -7.74 -11.68
CA LEU A 29 7.51 -7.60 -11.32
C LEU A 29 7.85 -8.17 -9.94
N TYR A 30 6.93 -8.88 -9.28
CA TYR A 30 7.10 -9.32 -7.90
C TYR A 30 8.32 -10.23 -7.71
N GLU A 31 8.53 -11.20 -8.59
CA GLU A 31 9.69 -12.10 -8.52
C GLU A 31 11.01 -11.34 -8.73
N ALA A 32 11.05 -10.44 -9.72
CA ALA A 32 12.23 -9.63 -9.99
C ALA A 32 12.57 -8.69 -8.83
N LEU A 33 11.54 -8.09 -8.20
CA LEU A 33 11.73 -7.26 -7.01
C LEU A 33 12.26 -8.06 -5.83
N ILE A 34 11.72 -9.26 -5.57
CA ILE A 34 12.22 -10.13 -4.50
C ILE A 34 13.69 -10.47 -4.74
N ALA A 35 14.05 -10.93 -5.95
CA ALA A 35 15.42 -11.26 -6.30
C ALA A 35 16.38 -10.07 -6.10
N TYR A 36 15.98 -8.88 -6.57
CA TYR A 36 16.74 -7.65 -6.39
C TYR A 36 16.97 -7.31 -4.91
N PHE A 37 15.93 -7.37 -4.09
CA PHE A 37 16.04 -7.06 -2.67
C PHE A 37 16.86 -8.10 -1.90
N GLN A 38 16.77 -9.38 -2.27
CA GLN A 38 17.60 -10.45 -1.68
C GLN A 38 19.09 -10.25 -2.01
N GLU A 39 19.42 -9.95 -3.26
CA GLU A 39 20.79 -9.67 -3.71
C GLU A 39 21.40 -8.52 -2.92
N HIS A 40 20.62 -7.45 -2.69
CA HIS A 40 21.06 -6.26 -1.96
C HIS A 40 20.88 -6.36 -0.43
N LYS A 41 20.49 -7.53 0.09
CA LYS A 41 20.23 -7.76 1.53
C LYS A 41 19.29 -6.72 2.14
N ARG A 42 18.23 -6.36 1.42
CA ARG A 42 17.18 -5.43 1.85
C ARG A 42 15.89 -6.17 2.10
N TYR A 43 15.10 -5.70 3.07
CA TYR A 43 13.81 -6.28 3.43
C TYR A 43 12.69 -5.27 3.11
N PRO A 44 12.04 -5.39 1.94
CA PRO A 44 10.95 -4.50 1.57
C PRO A 44 9.70 -4.79 2.38
N THR A 45 8.85 -3.78 2.51
CA THR A 45 7.48 -3.94 3.02
C THR A 45 6.50 -3.72 1.87
N PHE A 46 5.66 -4.71 1.59
CA PHE A 46 4.60 -4.61 0.59
C PHE A 46 3.25 -4.39 1.28
N PHE A 47 2.52 -3.41 0.79
CA PHE A 47 1.18 -3.08 1.29
C PHE A 47 0.14 -3.50 0.27
N PHE A 48 -0.81 -4.35 0.66
CA PHE A 48 -1.87 -4.87 -0.19
C PHE A 48 -3.24 -4.33 0.23
N LEU A 49 -4.03 -3.92 -0.76
CA LEU A 49 -5.39 -3.44 -0.55
C LEU A 49 -6.35 -4.63 -0.44
N LEU A 50 -7.01 -4.77 0.71
CA LEU A 50 -8.00 -5.81 0.96
C LEU A 50 -9.40 -5.24 1.27
N GLY A 51 -9.61 -3.97 0.98
CA GLY A 51 -10.90 -3.29 1.05
C GLY A 51 -11.90 -3.83 0.04
N ASP A 52 -13.17 -3.52 0.26
CA ASP A 52 -14.22 -3.81 -0.70
C ASP A 52 -14.10 -2.83 -1.88
N TYR A 53 -14.45 -3.28 -3.09
CA TYR A 53 -14.38 -2.45 -4.29
C TYR A 53 -15.33 -1.26 -4.18
N ASN A 54 -14.79 -0.04 -4.35
CA ASN A 54 -15.57 1.19 -4.36
C ASN A 54 -15.01 2.20 -5.39
N TYR A 55 -15.54 3.41 -5.40
CA TYR A 55 -15.09 4.46 -6.34
C TYR A 55 -13.60 4.83 -6.15
N TYR A 56 -13.14 4.85 -4.90
CA TYR A 56 -11.77 5.25 -4.53
C TYR A 56 -10.78 4.09 -4.55
N ASP A 57 -11.28 2.87 -4.25
CA ASP A 57 -10.47 1.66 -4.07
C ASP A 57 -10.80 0.63 -5.16
N ARG A 58 -10.06 0.71 -6.26
CA ARG A 58 -10.26 -0.14 -7.45
C ARG A 58 -9.24 -1.28 -7.49
N GLY A 59 -9.12 -2.00 -6.39
CA GLY A 59 -8.23 -3.15 -6.26
C GLY A 59 -8.85 -4.47 -6.72
N LEU A 60 -8.05 -5.53 -6.69
CA LEU A 60 -8.55 -6.89 -6.85
C LEU A 60 -9.38 -7.27 -5.63
N SER A 61 -10.46 -8.04 -5.86
CA SER A 61 -11.27 -8.56 -4.76
C SER A 61 -10.41 -9.42 -3.82
N TYR A 62 -10.56 -9.19 -2.50
CA TYR A 62 -9.89 -10.01 -1.48
C TYR A 62 -10.27 -11.50 -1.54
N ASN A 63 -11.37 -11.86 -2.22
CA ASN A 63 -11.79 -13.24 -2.45
C ASN A 63 -11.07 -13.91 -3.62
N ASN A 64 -10.33 -13.17 -4.45
CA ASN A 64 -9.61 -13.72 -5.58
C ASN A 64 -8.49 -14.66 -5.09
N LEU A 65 -8.56 -15.94 -5.49
CA LEU A 65 -7.60 -16.96 -5.07
C LEU A 65 -6.18 -16.66 -5.54
N LYS A 66 -6.00 -16.19 -6.77
CA LYS A 66 -4.67 -15.83 -7.30
C LYS A 66 -4.05 -14.68 -6.49
N TYR A 67 -4.87 -13.70 -6.10
CA TYR A 67 -4.42 -12.59 -5.27
C TYR A 67 -4.00 -13.06 -3.86
N LYS A 68 -4.78 -13.95 -3.24
CA LYS A 68 -4.42 -14.56 -1.95
C LYS A 68 -3.12 -15.37 -2.05
N HIS A 69 -2.94 -16.13 -3.14
CA HIS A 69 -1.70 -16.88 -3.36
C HIS A 69 -0.48 -15.95 -3.53
N LEU A 70 -0.63 -14.86 -4.28
CA LEU A 70 0.41 -13.85 -4.41
C LEU A 70 0.80 -13.26 -3.05
N ILE A 71 -0.18 -12.87 -2.23
CA ILE A 71 0.08 -12.30 -0.90
C ILE A 71 0.82 -13.31 -0.01
N LYS A 72 0.42 -14.59 -0.02
CA LYS A 72 1.13 -15.65 0.72
C LYS A 72 2.56 -15.81 0.24
N TYR A 73 2.75 -15.92 -1.07
CA TYR A 73 4.07 -16.01 -1.68
C TYR A 73 4.97 -14.84 -1.26
N MET A 74 4.45 -13.61 -1.36
CA MET A 74 5.19 -12.42 -0.95
C MET A 74 5.53 -12.43 0.54
N ALA A 75 4.65 -12.96 1.40
CA ALA A 75 4.87 -13.04 2.85
C ALA A 75 5.99 -14.01 3.26
N ASP A 76 6.42 -14.92 2.37
CA ASP A 76 7.55 -15.80 2.62
C ASP A 76 8.91 -15.12 2.38
N TYR A 77 8.95 -14.07 1.56
CA TYR A 77 10.18 -13.38 1.17
C TYR A 77 10.28 -11.94 1.66
N ALA A 78 9.17 -11.33 2.05
CA ALA A 78 9.10 -9.92 2.40
C ALA A 78 8.12 -9.68 3.56
N ILE A 79 8.13 -8.47 4.09
CA ILE A 79 7.12 -8.06 5.05
C ILE A 79 5.87 -7.63 4.27
N VAL A 80 4.74 -8.25 4.61
CA VAL A 80 3.45 -7.97 3.99
C VAL A 80 2.52 -7.32 5.00
N SER A 81 1.82 -6.28 4.59
CA SER A 81 0.88 -5.57 5.46
C SER A 81 -0.24 -4.89 4.67
N ILE A 82 -1.04 -4.08 5.34
CA ILE A 82 -2.27 -3.49 4.82
C ILE A 82 -2.00 -2.13 4.17
N LEU A 83 -2.50 -1.98 2.93
CA LEU A 83 -2.87 -0.70 2.37
C LEU A 83 -4.33 -0.44 2.75
N GLY A 84 -4.57 0.42 3.75
CA GLY A 84 -5.91 0.70 4.23
C GLY A 84 -6.76 1.39 3.17
N SER A 85 -7.98 0.90 2.95
CA SER A 85 -8.93 1.48 2.02
C SER A 85 -9.36 2.88 2.43
N HIS A 86 -9.99 3.61 1.52
CA HIS A 86 -10.53 4.94 1.80
C HIS A 86 -11.49 4.94 3.00
N ASP A 87 -12.36 3.93 3.06
CA ASP A 87 -13.37 3.82 4.11
C ASP A 87 -12.75 3.37 5.45
N ALA A 88 -11.72 2.52 5.42
CA ALA A 88 -11.00 2.06 6.60
C ALA A 88 -10.28 3.19 7.35
N ILE A 89 -9.94 4.29 6.67
CA ILE A 89 -9.27 5.44 7.29
C ILE A 89 -10.16 6.14 8.31
N SER A 90 -11.46 6.19 8.04
CA SER A 90 -12.45 6.87 8.91
C SER A 90 -13.28 5.92 9.78
N GLN A 91 -13.30 4.62 9.46
CA GLN A 91 -14.16 3.62 10.12
C GLN A 91 -13.32 2.48 10.71
N PRO A 92 -13.12 2.47 12.05
CA PRO A 92 -12.31 1.44 12.73
C PRO A 92 -12.79 0.01 12.48
N GLU A 93 -14.10 -0.20 12.33
CA GLU A 93 -14.67 -1.52 12.07
C GLU A 93 -14.25 -2.08 10.70
N ILE A 94 -14.16 -1.22 9.69
CA ILE A 94 -13.68 -1.60 8.35
C ILE A 94 -12.19 -1.89 8.41
N LEU A 95 -11.43 -1.05 9.11
CA LEU A 95 -10.00 -1.24 9.32
C LEU A 95 -9.68 -2.57 10.00
N LEU A 96 -10.44 -2.91 11.05
CA LEU A 96 -10.32 -4.20 11.74
C LEU A 96 -10.62 -5.38 10.81
N LYS A 97 -11.69 -5.28 10.04
CA LYS A 97 -12.09 -6.30 9.06
C LYS A 97 -11.01 -6.53 7.99
N GLU A 98 -10.41 -5.47 7.47
CA GLU A 98 -9.30 -5.58 6.50
C GLU A 98 -8.07 -6.22 7.13
N ARG A 99 -7.75 -5.86 8.37
CA ARG A 99 -6.67 -6.47 9.14
C ARG A 99 -6.90 -7.98 9.34
N GLU A 100 -8.11 -8.38 9.73
CA GLU A 100 -8.48 -9.79 9.88
C GLU A 100 -8.36 -10.56 8.55
N ARG A 101 -8.80 -9.95 7.43
CA ARG A 101 -8.62 -10.53 6.09
C ARG A 101 -7.15 -10.85 5.80
N MET A 102 -6.25 -9.91 6.10
CA MET A 102 -4.81 -10.11 5.90
C MET A 102 -4.26 -11.19 6.84
N VAL A 103 -4.58 -11.13 8.14
CA VAL A 103 -4.17 -12.14 9.13
C VAL A 103 -4.60 -13.54 8.69
N ASN A 104 -5.84 -13.69 8.19
CA ASN A 104 -6.36 -14.97 7.69
C ASN A 104 -5.65 -15.47 6.42
N ILE A 105 -5.11 -14.57 5.60
CA ILE A 105 -4.35 -14.95 4.42
C ILE A 105 -2.95 -15.42 4.79
N ILE A 106 -2.23 -14.65 5.63
CA ILE A 106 -0.81 -14.92 5.90
C ILE A 106 -0.55 -15.73 7.17
N ASN A 107 -1.57 -15.93 8.03
CA ASN A 107 -1.49 -16.59 9.34
C ASN A 107 -0.42 -15.97 10.28
N ARG A 108 -0.23 -14.67 10.21
CA ARG A 108 0.75 -13.91 11.01
C ARG A 108 0.12 -12.59 11.48
N PRO A 109 0.56 -12.03 12.62
CA PRO A 109 0.06 -10.73 13.08
C PRO A 109 0.46 -9.61 12.12
N VAL A 110 -0.49 -8.73 11.82
CA VAL A 110 -0.31 -7.55 10.97
C VAL A 110 -0.24 -6.32 11.85
N ARG A 111 0.88 -5.59 11.80
CA ARG A 111 1.15 -4.45 12.68
C ARG A 111 1.47 -3.17 11.94
N ARG A 112 1.73 -3.24 10.63
CA ARG A 112 2.09 -2.11 9.79
C ARG A 112 0.89 -1.66 8.98
N PHE A 113 0.81 -0.37 8.76
CA PHE A 113 -0.28 0.25 8.03
C PHE A 113 0.25 1.29 7.05
N ARG A 114 -0.42 1.45 5.94
CA ARG A 114 -0.28 2.59 5.05
C ARG A 114 -1.66 2.94 4.50
N ALA A 115 -2.03 4.23 4.53
CA ALA A 115 -3.29 4.67 3.95
C ALA A 115 -3.21 4.73 2.42
N ASN A 116 -4.24 4.24 1.74
CA ASN A 116 -4.40 4.47 0.32
C ASN A 116 -4.58 5.97 0.06
N ASN A 117 -4.13 6.43 -1.12
CA ASN A 117 -4.20 7.85 -1.53
C ASN A 117 -3.53 8.85 -0.58
N ASN A 118 -2.65 8.39 0.33
CA ASN A 118 -1.96 9.21 1.33
C ASN A 118 -2.90 10.05 2.21
N LEU A 119 -4.13 9.58 2.45
CA LEU A 119 -5.09 10.22 3.34
C LEU A 119 -4.63 10.07 4.79
N LEU A 120 -4.50 11.20 5.48
CA LEU A 120 -3.95 11.24 6.83
C LEU A 120 -4.75 12.21 7.72
N PRO A 121 -6.00 11.88 8.09
CA PRO A 121 -6.78 12.65 9.05
C PRO A 121 -6.21 12.46 10.46
N LEU A 122 -5.48 13.45 10.96
CA LEU A 122 -4.86 13.42 12.29
C LEU A 122 -5.66 14.28 13.29
N PRO A 123 -5.73 13.85 14.54
CA PRO A 123 -5.12 12.65 15.16
C PRO A 123 -5.97 11.38 15.03
N GLU A 124 -7.17 11.45 14.47
CA GLU A 124 -8.19 10.40 14.49
C GLU A 124 -7.69 9.08 13.90
N LEU A 125 -6.99 9.12 12.77
CA LEU A 125 -6.44 7.91 12.15
C LEU A 125 -5.52 7.15 13.11
N TYR A 126 -4.62 7.85 13.80
CA TYR A 126 -3.67 7.17 14.69
C TYR A 126 -4.31 6.62 15.96
N ARG A 127 -5.41 7.22 16.45
CA ARG A 127 -6.24 6.63 17.49
C ARG A 127 -6.87 5.33 16.99
N ASN A 128 -7.49 5.35 15.82
CA ASN A 128 -8.11 4.17 15.20
C ASN A 128 -7.08 3.05 14.95
N LEU A 129 -5.88 3.40 14.50
CA LEU A 129 -4.79 2.43 14.32
C LEU A 129 -4.36 1.79 15.64
N ALA A 130 -4.26 2.56 16.71
CA ALA A 130 -3.90 2.05 18.04
C ALA A 130 -4.98 1.11 18.59
N ASP A 131 -6.25 1.47 18.46
CA ASP A 131 -7.40 0.68 18.90
C ASP A 131 -7.53 -0.63 18.10
N THR A 132 -7.10 -0.64 16.86
CA THR A 132 -7.08 -1.83 16.00
C THR A 132 -5.74 -2.57 15.99
N GLU A 133 -4.90 -2.34 17.02
CA GLU A 133 -3.62 -3.03 17.28
C GLU A 133 -2.52 -2.85 16.24
N PHE A 134 -2.62 -1.88 15.35
CA PHE A 134 -1.47 -1.47 14.54
C PHE A 134 -0.40 -0.81 15.42
N LYS A 135 0.85 -0.85 14.97
CA LYS A 135 2.00 -0.31 15.71
C LYS A 135 2.84 0.66 14.89
N GLU A 136 2.76 0.55 13.57
CA GLU A 136 3.60 1.32 12.66
C GLU A 136 2.75 1.89 11.52
N ASP A 137 2.95 3.18 11.19
CA ASP A 137 2.36 3.83 10.02
C ASP A 137 3.43 4.26 9.02
N TYR A 138 3.17 4.05 7.74
CA TYR A 138 4.02 4.38 6.60
C TYR A 138 3.37 5.38 5.63
N THR A 139 2.40 6.15 6.11
CA THR A 139 1.65 7.11 5.28
C THR A 139 2.29 8.49 5.26
N MET A 140 3.10 8.83 6.28
CA MET A 140 3.64 10.18 6.48
C MET A 140 4.65 10.59 5.41
N GLY A 141 4.19 11.25 4.38
CA GLY A 141 5.00 11.81 3.31
C GLY A 141 4.19 12.69 2.37
N PHE A 142 4.87 13.37 1.47
CA PHE A 142 4.22 14.20 0.45
C PHE A 142 4.00 13.40 -0.84
N PRO A 143 2.79 13.33 -1.38
CA PRO A 143 2.54 12.68 -2.67
C PRO A 143 3.08 13.51 -3.86
N SER A 144 3.19 14.83 -3.72
CA SER A 144 3.52 15.76 -4.82
C SER A 144 4.89 16.44 -4.70
N HIS A 145 5.54 16.38 -3.54
CA HIS A 145 6.81 17.08 -3.27
C HIS A 145 7.82 16.11 -2.69
N MET A 146 9.11 16.32 -2.99
CA MET A 146 10.21 15.62 -2.32
C MET A 146 10.42 16.20 -0.92
N GLY A 147 10.81 15.34 0.02
CA GLY A 147 11.13 15.72 1.39
C GLY A 147 10.25 15.05 2.43
N PHE A 148 10.64 15.18 3.68
CA PHE A 148 9.96 14.57 4.81
C PHE A 148 8.84 15.48 5.33
N ARG A 149 7.60 15.04 5.26
CA ARG A 149 6.42 15.82 5.69
C ARG A 149 6.45 16.19 7.17
N SER A 150 7.05 15.34 8.01
CA SER A 150 7.21 15.59 9.45
C SER A 150 8.49 16.35 9.80
N GLY A 151 9.29 16.77 8.82
CA GLY A 151 10.57 17.47 9.06
C GLY A 151 11.70 16.58 9.57
N THR A 152 11.49 15.27 9.68
CA THR A 152 12.50 14.29 10.11
C THR A 152 12.51 13.04 9.25
N CYS A 153 13.70 12.44 9.07
CA CYS A 153 13.86 11.13 8.44
C CYS A 153 13.82 9.97 9.45
N THR A 154 13.85 10.27 10.75
CA THR A 154 13.87 9.27 11.82
C THR A 154 12.45 8.89 12.21
N PRO A 155 12.14 7.60 12.37
CA PRO A 155 10.85 7.17 12.91
C PRO A 155 10.63 7.75 14.32
N TYR A 156 9.40 8.13 14.61
CA TYR A 156 9.04 8.72 15.90
C TYR A 156 7.69 8.22 16.38
N ALA A 157 7.46 8.27 17.70
CA ALA A 157 6.16 7.98 18.28
C ALA A 157 5.25 9.21 18.17
N PHE A 158 4.01 8.99 17.74
CA PHE A 158 3.05 10.08 17.60
C PHE A 158 2.58 10.60 18.96
N TYR A 159 2.55 11.93 19.10
CA TYR A 159 2.01 12.60 20.29
C TYR A 159 0.70 13.30 19.94
N ASP A 160 -0.38 12.93 20.63
CA ASP A 160 -1.69 13.54 20.47
C ASP A 160 -1.82 14.78 21.35
N LEU A 161 -1.79 15.96 20.73
CA LEU A 161 -1.86 17.23 21.42
C LEU A 161 -3.23 17.49 22.10
N ARG A 162 -4.32 16.85 21.63
CA ARG A 162 -5.65 17.04 22.24
C ARG A 162 -5.82 16.23 23.50
N LEU A 163 -5.23 15.05 23.54
CA LEU A 163 -5.29 14.14 24.72
C LEU A 163 -4.06 14.29 25.61
N GLU A 164 -3.03 15.03 25.15
CA GLU A 164 -1.75 15.19 25.84
C GLU A 164 -1.07 13.85 26.16
N VAL A 165 -1.19 12.87 25.25
CA VAL A 165 -0.62 11.54 25.42
C VAL A 165 0.15 11.09 24.18
N GLN A 166 1.14 10.24 24.41
CA GLN A 166 1.82 9.54 23.32
C GLN A 166 0.99 8.32 22.91
N ILE A 167 0.55 8.30 21.64
CA ILE A 167 -0.12 7.15 21.06
C ILE A 167 0.93 6.08 20.69
N PRO A 168 0.67 4.78 20.91
CA PRO A 168 1.63 3.69 20.67
C PRO A 168 1.74 3.35 19.15
N ILE A 169 1.89 4.38 18.32
CA ILE A 169 2.10 4.29 16.87
C ILE A 169 3.45 4.91 16.53
N ILE A 170 4.32 4.13 15.90
CA ILE A 170 5.58 4.61 15.34
C ILE A 170 5.33 5.06 13.90
N VAL A 171 5.61 6.31 13.64
CA VAL A 171 5.45 6.93 12.32
C VAL A 171 6.75 6.81 11.55
N HIS A 172 6.70 6.13 10.40
CA HIS A 172 7.78 6.04 9.43
C HIS A 172 7.53 7.03 8.29
N THR A 173 8.44 7.95 8.09
CA THR A 173 8.32 8.96 7.05
C THR A 173 8.99 8.52 5.77
N TYR A 174 8.45 8.92 4.62
CA TYR A 174 9.12 8.75 3.33
C TYR A 174 9.38 10.11 2.68
N ALA A 175 10.49 10.21 1.96
CA ALA A 175 10.93 11.45 1.31
C ALA A 175 10.55 11.52 -0.17
N LEU A 176 10.25 10.38 -0.79
CA LEU A 176 10.07 10.26 -2.23
C LEU A 176 8.92 9.31 -2.56
N HIS A 177 8.06 9.74 -3.49
CA HIS A 177 6.99 8.94 -4.06
C HIS A 177 7.27 8.68 -5.56
N TRP A 178 6.90 7.49 -6.08
CA TRP A 178 7.20 7.09 -7.45
C TRP A 178 6.71 8.10 -8.51
N GLN A 179 5.56 8.73 -8.31
CA GLN A 179 5.02 9.76 -9.20
C GLN A 179 5.92 10.99 -9.36
N GLN A 180 6.79 11.24 -8.39
CA GLN A 180 7.78 12.33 -8.47
C GLN A 180 8.96 11.93 -9.34
N LEU A 181 9.39 10.66 -9.24
CA LEU A 181 10.42 10.11 -10.11
C LEU A 181 9.97 10.14 -11.58
N GLU A 182 8.75 9.72 -11.87
CA GLU A 182 8.19 9.75 -13.21
C GLU A 182 8.19 11.17 -13.79
N LYS A 183 7.78 12.18 -13.01
CA LYS A 183 7.81 13.59 -13.44
C LYS A 183 9.23 14.14 -13.67
N CYS A 184 10.23 13.61 -12.98
CA CYS A 184 11.62 14.00 -13.20
C CYS A 184 12.20 13.35 -14.46
N CYS A 185 11.87 12.07 -14.74
CA CYS A 185 12.36 11.34 -15.89
C CYS A 185 11.68 11.74 -17.22
N THR A 186 10.45 12.27 -17.16
CA THR A 186 9.71 12.69 -18.38
C THR A 186 10.00 14.13 -18.81
N LYS A 187 10.91 14.85 -18.16
CA LYS A 187 11.32 16.21 -18.51
C LYS A 187 12.58 16.28 -19.38
N GLU A 188 13.07 15.15 -19.88
CA GLU A 188 14.04 15.05 -20.96
C GLU A 188 13.32 14.71 -22.27
#